data_86452c2bf5225005bf0f351f2696e084
#
_entry.id   86452c2bf5225005bf0f351f2696e084
#
_cell.length_a   1.000
_cell.length_b   1.000
_cell.length_c   1.000
_cell.angle_alpha   90.00
_cell.angle_beta   90.00
_cell.angle_gamma   90.00
#
_symmetry.space_group_name_H-M   'P 1'
#
loop_
_entity.id
_entity.type
_entity.pdbx_description
1 polymer ?
#
loop_
_entity_poly.entity_id
_entity_poly.type
_entity_poly.pdbx_seq_one_letter_code
_entity_poly.pdbx_strand_id
1 'polypeptide(L)'
;MKFTGKVIQLIEGSSTIQIRFAIDNDYNKVVLCEYDSSIVESRVLEDDIITIYGISAGTVSYQSTMGGQITVPAILIDRVDQ
;
A
#
# COMPACT_ATOMS: atom_id res chain seq x y z
N MET A 1 -10.05 -6.86 -6.04
CA MET A 1 -9.87 -7.15 -4.61
C MET A 1 -10.19 -5.92 -3.79
N LYS A 2 -10.69 -6.13 -2.60
CA LYS A 2 -11.03 -5.05 -1.67
C LYS A 2 -10.41 -5.34 -0.31
N PHE A 3 -9.67 -4.39 0.23
CA PHE A 3 -9.07 -4.52 1.54
C PHE A 3 -9.27 -3.24 2.35
N THR A 4 -9.54 -3.39 3.61
CA THR A 4 -9.58 -2.29 4.58
C THR A 4 -8.44 -2.45 5.56
N GLY A 5 -7.76 -1.37 5.89
CA GLY A 5 -6.66 -1.43 6.82
C GLY A 5 -6.00 -0.07 7.04
N LYS A 6 -4.80 -0.11 7.58
CA LYS A 6 -4.06 1.08 7.99
C LYS A 6 -2.85 1.32 7.09
N VAL A 7 -2.64 2.57 6.72
CA VAL A 7 -1.44 3.01 6.00
C VAL A 7 -0.29 3.09 7.00
N ILE A 8 0.72 2.23 6.83
CA ILE A 8 1.88 2.21 7.72
C ILE A 8 2.92 3.22 7.25
N GLN A 9 3.16 3.29 5.95
CA GLN A 9 4.16 4.17 5.37
C GLN A 9 3.71 4.64 4.00
N LEU A 10 3.99 5.90 3.71
CA LEU A 10 3.68 6.53 2.43
C LEU A 10 4.98 6.92 1.74
N ILE A 11 5.14 6.50 0.48
CA ILE A 11 6.27 6.87 -0.35
C ILE A 11 5.73 7.57 -1.58
N GLU A 12 6.02 8.86 -1.71
CA GLU A 12 5.53 9.67 -2.83
C GLU A 12 6.60 9.78 -3.91
N GLY A 13 6.25 9.32 -5.13
CA GLY A 13 7.05 9.56 -6.33
C GLY A 13 6.54 10.78 -7.09
N SER A 14 7.00 10.97 -8.33
CA SER A 14 6.61 12.10 -9.16
C SER A 14 5.13 12.06 -9.57
N SER A 15 4.61 10.88 -9.89
CA SER A 15 3.21 10.68 -10.27
C SER A 15 2.60 9.43 -9.66
N THR A 16 3.41 8.56 -9.11
CA THR A 16 3.00 7.30 -8.52
C THR A 16 3.25 7.32 -7.02
N ILE A 17 2.28 6.84 -6.26
CA ILE A 17 2.37 6.76 -4.80
C ILE A 17 2.38 5.30 -4.41
N GLN A 18 3.32 4.93 -3.55
CA GLN A 18 3.41 3.60 -2.97
C GLN A 18 3.09 3.68 -1.49
N ILE A 19 2.31 2.74 -1.00
CA ILE A 19 2.00 2.65 0.42
C ILE A 19 2.27 1.24 0.93
N ARG A 20 2.77 1.16 2.15
CA ARG A 20 2.76 -0.07 2.92
C ARG A 20 1.46 -0.09 3.69
N PHE A 21 0.68 -1.12 3.48
CA PHE A 21 -0.69 -1.20 3.95
C PHE A 21 -0.87 -2.45 4.81
N ALA A 22 -1.30 -2.26 6.05
CA ALA A 22 -1.60 -3.36 6.97
C ALA A 22 -3.07 -3.73 6.82
N ILE A 23 -3.32 -4.88 6.18
CA ILE A 23 -4.68 -5.39 5.97
C ILE A 23 -5.31 -5.69 7.33
N ASP A 24 -6.55 -5.25 7.53
CA ASP A 24 -7.31 -5.41 8.77
C ASP A 24 -6.58 -4.84 10.00
N ASN A 25 -5.72 -3.85 9.78
CA ASN A 25 -4.90 -3.25 10.83
C ASN A 25 -3.95 -4.26 11.50
N ASP A 26 -3.60 -5.31 10.77
CA ASP A 26 -2.71 -6.37 11.25
C ASP A 26 -1.31 -6.21 10.64
N TYR A 27 -0.34 -5.86 11.46
CA TYR A 27 1.03 -5.64 11.01
C TYR A 27 1.74 -6.90 10.51
N ASN A 28 1.14 -8.08 10.69
CA ASN A 28 1.64 -9.32 10.10
C ASN A 28 1.13 -9.54 8.67
N LYS A 29 0.17 -8.71 8.22
CA LYS A 29 -0.43 -8.79 6.88
C LYS A 29 -0.16 -7.53 6.10
N VAL A 30 1.11 -7.23 5.86
CA VAL A 30 1.52 -6.02 5.13
C VAL A 30 1.63 -6.33 3.65
N VAL A 31 1.04 -5.46 2.84
CA VAL A 31 1.17 -5.50 1.38
C VAL A 31 1.71 -4.16 0.89
N LEU A 32 2.36 -4.20 -0.26
CA LEU A 32 2.80 -2.98 -0.95
C LEU A 32 1.75 -2.61 -1.98
N CYS A 33 1.20 -1.41 -1.86
CA CYS A 33 0.19 -0.92 -2.79
C CYS A 33 0.75 0.23 -3.59
N GLU A 34 0.38 0.30 -4.86
CA GLU A 34 0.81 1.35 -5.76
C GLU A 34 -0.40 1.93 -6.48
N TYR A 35 -0.44 3.24 -6.62
CA TYR A 35 -1.49 3.92 -7.36
C TYR A 35 -0.99 5.22 -7.95
N ASP A 36 -1.70 5.67 -9.01
CA ASP A 36 -1.47 6.98 -9.59
C ASP A 36 -2.07 8.04 -8.68
N SER A 37 -1.33 9.12 -8.43
CA SER A 37 -1.79 10.18 -7.54
C SER A 37 -3.09 10.84 -7.99
N SER A 38 -3.47 10.70 -9.26
CA SER A 38 -4.71 11.27 -9.81
C SER A 38 -5.98 10.54 -9.39
N ILE A 39 -5.88 9.30 -8.86
CA ILE A 39 -7.07 8.53 -8.49
C ILE A 39 -7.66 8.92 -7.15
N VAL A 40 -6.97 9.73 -6.35
CA VAL A 40 -7.46 10.18 -5.05
C VAL A 40 -7.75 11.67 -5.09
N GLU A 41 -8.87 12.07 -4.49
CA GLU A 41 -9.24 13.48 -4.37
C GLU A 41 -8.49 14.16 -3.23
N SER A 42 -8.27 13.42 -2.16
CA SER A 42 -7.55 13.90 -0.98
C SER A 42 -6.29 13.08 -0.79
N ARG A 43 -5.27 13.74 -0.26
CA ARG A 43 -4.01 13.06 0.05
C ARG A 43 -4.22 12.00 1.13
N VAL A 44 -3.75 10.78 0.86
CA VAL A 44 -3.68 9.73 1.86
C VAL A 44 -2.48 10.00 2.75
N LEU A 45 -2.67 9.89 4.05
CA LEU A 45 -1.64 10.12 5.05
C LEU A 45 -1.28 8.84 5.78
N GLU A 46 -0.09 8.81 6.37
CA GLU A 46 0.30 7.72 7.26
C GLU A 46 -0.67 7.64 8.45
N ASP A 47 -0.91 6.44 8.90
CA ASP A 47 -1.85 6.09 9.97
C ASP A 47 -3.33 6.22 9.61
N ASP A 48 -3.67 6.60 8.38
CA ASP A 48 -5.06 6.62 7.92
C ASP A 48 -5.60 5.19 7.80
N ILE A 49 -6.85 5.02 8.20
CA ILE A 49 -7.60 3.79 7.95
C ILE A 49 -8.39 4.01 6.66
N ILE A 50 -8.09 3.23 5.65
CA ILE A 50 -8.72 3.37 4.33
C ILE A 50 -9.15 2.02 3.78
N THR A 51 -10.03 2.05 2.80
CA THR A 51 -10.39 0.88 2.00
C THR A 51 -9.84 1.04 0.60
N ILE A 52 -9.14 0.02 0.13
CA ILE A 52 -8.54 0.02 -1.20
C ILE A 52 -9.20 -1.04 -2.08
N TYR A 53 -9.28 -0.73 -3.36
CA TYR A 53 -9.76 -1.63 -4.41
C TYR A 53 -8.68 -1.75 -5.47
N GLY A 54 -8.34 -2.97 -5.85
CA GLY A 54 -7.31 -3.15 -6.84
C GLY A 54 -7.13 -4.60 -7.27
N ILE A 55 -6.06 -4.84 -8.01
CA ILE A 55 -5.71 -6.15 -8.53
C ILE A 55 -4.32 -6.56 -8.04
N SER A 56 -4.09 -7.86 -7.93
CA SER A 56 -2.77 -8.39 -7.59
C SER A 56 -1.78 -8.10 -8.70
N ALA A 57 -0.63 -7.53 -8.34
CA ALA A 57 0.49 -7.26 -9.24
C ALA A 57 1.68 -8.19 -8.99
N GLY A 58 1.45 -9.34 -8.36
CA GLY A 58 2.50 -10.28 -8.02
C GLY A 58 3.14 -9.98 -6.67
N THR A 59 4.45 -10.13 -6.59
CA THR A 59 5.21 -9.89 -5.36
C THR A 59 6.35 -8.92 -5.62
N VAL A 60 6.74 -8.20 -4.56
CA VAL A 60 7.88 -7.28 -4.57
C VAL A 60 8.81 -7.68 -3.44
N SER A 61 10.10 -7.72 -3.74
CA SER A 61 11.13 -8.00 -2.73
C SER A 61 11.90 -6.73 -2.43
N TYR A 62 12.19 -6.51 -1.16
CA TYR A 62 13.04 -5.41 -0.74
C TYR A 62 13.94 -5.84 0.41
N GLN A 63 15.03 -5.11 0.60
CA GLN A 63 15.98 -5.43 1.64
C GLN A 63 15.56 -4.78 2.96
N SER A 64 15.45 -5.60 4.00
CA SER A 64 15.15 -5.13 5.35
C SER A 64 16.35 -4.39 5.93
N THR A 65 16.11 -3.44 6.83
CA THR A 65 17.16 -2.76 7.58
C THR A 65 17.95 -3.71 8.48
N MET A 66 17.40 -4.88 8.77
CA MET A 66 18.07 -5.91 9.57
C MET A 66 18.88 -6.90 8.73
N GLY A 67 19.05 -6.62 7.44
CA GLY A 67 19.88 -7.40 6.55
C GLY A 67 19.22 -8.58 5.86
N GLY A 68 17.94 -8.84 6.10
CA GLY A 68 17.17 -9.89 5.42
C GLY A 68 16.42 -9.34 4.21
N GLN A 69 16.09 -10.23 3.28
CA GLN A 69 15.22 -9.89 2.16
C GLN A 69 13.78 -10.21 2.53
N ILE A 70 12.88 -9.25 2.30
CA ILE A 70 11.46 -9.40 2.57
C ILE A 70 10.71 -9.39 1.25
N THR A 71 9.83 -10.37 1.07
CA THR A 71 8.94 -10.45 -0.09
C THR A 71 7.51 -10.21 0.36
N VAL A 72 6.84 -9.25 -0.26
CA VAL A 72 5.46 -8.90 0.07
C VAL A 72 4.60 -8.91 -1.19
N PRO A 73 3.30 -9.22 -1.08
CA PRO A 73 2.38 -9.08 -2.19
C PRO A 73 2.29 -7.60 -2.62
N ALA A 74 2.15 -7.38 -3.91
CA ALA A 74 1.94 -6.06 -4.48
C ALA A 74 0.52 -5.96 -5.03
N ILE A 75 -0.10 -4.80 -4.85
CA ILE A 75 -1.44 -4.52 -5.33
C ILE A 75 -1.42 -3.22 -6.11
N LEU A 76 -1.97 -3.25 -7.33
CA LEU A 76 -2.24 -2.04 -8.10
C LEU A 76 -3.62 -1.55 -7.71
N ILE A 77 -3.69 -0.37 -7.13
CA ILE A 77 -4.93 0.20 -6.63
C ILE A 77 -5.65 0.95 -7.75
N ASP A 78 -6.92 0.62 -7.95
CA ASP A 78 -7.80 1.33 -8.88
C ASP A 78 -8.59 2.43 -8.18
N ARG A 79 -8.89 2.24 -6.89
CA ARG A 79 -9.74 3.15 -6.13
C ARG A 79 -9.37 3.11 -4.66
N VAL A 80 -9.45 4.26 -4.02
CA VAL A 80 -9.26 4.43 -2.58
C VAL A 80 -10.49 5.10 -2.00
N ASP A 81 -11.08 4.48 -0.97
CA ASP A 81 -12.14 5.08 -0.16
C ASP A 81 -11.53 5.51 1.18
N GLN A 82 -11.60 6.78 1.42
CA GLN A 82 -11.06 7.39 2.63
C GLN A 82 -12.15 7.64 3.69
#